data_e4787fe6db0264fecd647b2b5d3496fe
#
_entry.id   e4787fe6db0264fecd647b2b5d3496fe
#
_cell.length_a   1.000
_cell.length_b   1.000
_cell.length_c   1.000
_cell.angle_alpha   90.00
_cell.angle_beta   90.00
_cell.angle_gamma   90.00
#
_symmetry.space_group_name_H-M   'P 1'
#
loop_
_entity.id
_entity.type
_entity.pdbx_description
1 polymer ?
#
loop_
_entity_poly.entity_id
_entity_poly.type
_entity_poly.pdbx_seq_one_letter_code
_entity_poly.pdbx_strand_id
1 'polypeptide(L)'
;MSAPDPLPAPSTQRFFRPDPTSFELREEHHRATFSACELPPSSVLVTIHGEIDAVNSMALACYVEKRLAGARKLILDLQTVEFFAASGFAALSNINVVCARSGVRWRLLAGTHVRRLLRICDPQRELPVAEPSAKYSRTRPSNRQLLVGGYN
;
A
#
# COMPACT_ATOMS: atom_id res chain seq x y z
N MET A 1 21.58 -40.53 4.80
CA MET A 1 21.54 -40.12 4.79
C MET A 1 21.44 -39.11 4.67
N SER A 2 21.37 -38.60 4.59
CA SER A 2 21.10 -37.85 4.53
C SER A 2 21.08 -36.76 4.34
N ALA A 3 21.04 -36.17 4.10
CA ALA A 3 21.03 -35.25 3.85
C ALA A 3 20.50 -34.28 4.03
N PRO A 4 20.53 -33.65 4.10
CA PRO A 4 20.04 -32.75 4.24
C PRO A 4 19.81 -31.68 3.85
N ASP A 5 19.78 -31.21 3.72
CA ASP A 5 19.49 -30.36 3.50
C ASP A 5 19.45 -29.31 3.42
N PRO A 6 19.32 -28.67 3.33
CA PRO A 6 19.32 -27.72 3.19
C PRO A 6 18.97 -26.67 3.27
N LEU A 7 19.04 -26.19 3.19
CA LEU A 7 18.77 -25.23 3.29
C LEU A 7 18.42 -24.32 3.02
N PRO A 8 18.24 -23.77 3.20
CA PRO A 8 17.71 -22.88 2.96
C PRO A 8 17.94 -21.76 2.79
N ALA A 9 18.12 -21.40 2.73
CA ALA A 9 18.35 -20.43 2.57
C ALA A 9 17.81 -19.46 2.33
N PRO A 10 17.71 -19.23 2.14
CA PRO A 10 17.43 -18.26 1.70
C PRO A 10 16.59 -17.50 1.82
N SER A 11 16.31 -17.47 2.15
CA SER A 11 15.43 -16.80 2.46
C SER A 11 15.39 -15.55 2.05
N THR A 12 16.09 -15.16 1.95
CA THR A 12 16.13 -13.95 1.81
C THR A 12 15.49 -13.45 0.78
N GLN A 13 15.66 -13.87 -0.10
CA GLN A 13 15.20 -13.26 -1.04
C GLN A 13 13.99 -13.26 -1.26
N ARG A 14 13.49 -13.85 -0.78
CA ARG A 14 12.36 -13.86 -1.13
C ARG A 14 11.60 -12.88 -0.89
N PHE A 15 11.88 -12.01 -0.50
CA PHE A 15 11.03 -11.13 -0.11
C PHE A 15 10.34 -10.51 -1.06
N PHE A 16 10.36 -10.66 -2.08
CA PHE A 16 9.71 -10.02 -2.89
C PHE A 16 8.88 -10.81 -3.68
N ARG A 17 8.50 -11.94 -3.36
CA ARG A 17 7.64 -12.58 -4.02
C ARG A 17 6.34 -12.37 -3.60
N PRO A 18 5.42 -12.00 -4.37
CA PRO A 18 4.04 -11.87 -3.93
C PRO A 18 3.60 -13.22 -3.45
N ASP A 19 2.94 -13.21 -2.35
CA ASP A 19 2.31 -14.37 -1.84
C ASP A 19 1.28 -14.82 -2.85
N PRO A 20 1.20 -16.09 -3.18
CA PRO A 20 0.16 -16.56 -4.08
C PRO A 20 -1.24 -16.17 -3.66
N THR A 21 -1.47 -16.09 -2.36
CA THR A 21 -2.80 -15.72 -1.90
C THR A 21 -3.13 -14.29 -2.22
N SER A 22 -2.14 -13.46 -2.49
CA SER A 22 -2.45 -12.08 -2.79
C SER A 22 -3.17 -11.96 -4.11
N PHE A 23 -3.05 -12.93 -4.99
CA PHE A 23 -3.83 -12.86 -6.22
C PHE A 23 -5.29 -13.12 -5.93
N GLU A 24 -5.59 -13.89 -4.93
CA GLU A 24 -6.96 -14.14 -4.58
C GLU A 24 -7.60 -12.96 -3.91
N LEU A 25 -6.78 -12.04 -3.41
CA LEU A 25 -7.29 -10.85 -2.77
C LEU A 25 -7.44 -9.70 -3.75
N ARG A 26 -7.07 -9.92 -4.99
CA ARG A 26 -7.15 -8.88 -6.00
C ARG A 26 -8.58 -8.64 -6.40
N GLU A 27 -8.97 -7.40 -6.45
CA GLU A 27 -10.31 -7.02 -6.88
C GLU A 27 -10.24 -5.89 -7.88
N GLU A 28 -11.13 -5.95 -8.86
CA GLU A 28 -11.24 -4.90 -9.86
C GLU A 28 -12.46 -4.09 -9.55
N HIS A 29 -12.30 -2.78 -9.44
CA HIS A 29 -13.41 -1.91 -9.13
C HIS A 29 -13.41 -0.73 -10.08
N HIS A 30 -14.23 -0.79 -11.10
CA HIS A 30 -14.36 0.24 -12.10
C HIS A 30 -13.00 0.43 -12.77
N ARG A 31 -12.33 1.53 -12.55
CA ARG A 31 -11.04 1.79 -13.19
C ARG A 31 -9.86 1.59 -12.27
N ALA A 32 -10.04 0.83 -11.24
CA ALA A 32 -8.97 0.61 -10.30
C ALA A 32 -8.84 -0.86 -9.96
N THR A 33 -7.64 -1.26 -9.62
CA THR A 33 -7.34 -2.60 -9.14
C THR A 33 -6.82 -2.48 -7.74
N PHE A 34 -7.39 -3.25 -6.83
CA PHE A 34 -6.97 -3.31 -5.43
C PHE A 34 -6.31 -4.65 -5.18
N SER A 35 -5.21 -4.66 -4.47
CA SER A 35 -4.57 -5.91 -4.09
C SER A 35 -3.99 -5.78 -2.69
N ALA A 36 -3.78 -6.89 -2.02
CA ALA A 36 -3.28 -6.89 -0.66
C ALA A 36 -2.28 -8.01 -0.48
N CYS A 37 -1.35 -7.79 0.41
CA CYS A 37 -0.31 -8.75 0.71
C CYS A 37 -0.02 -8.67 2.20
N GLU A 38 0.02 -9.81 2.86
CA GLU A 38 0.35 -9.83 4.27
C GLU A 38 1.86 -9.78 4.44
N LEU A 39 2.29 -8.97 5.37
CA LEU A 39 3.69 -8.84 5.70
C LEU A 39 3.86 -9.28 7.15
N PRO A 40 4.54 -10.39 7.36
CA PRO A 40 4.71 -10.87 8.74
C PRO A 40 5.43 -9.81 9.57
N PRO A 41 5.16 -9.76 10.87
CA PRO A 41 4.26 -10.68 11.56
C PRO A 41 2.82 -10.23 11.59
N SER A 42 2.53 -8.96 11.41
CA SER A 42 1.16 -8.51 11.57
C SER A 42 0.88 -7.24 10.79
N SER A 43 1.52 -7.08 9.65
CA SER A 43 1.29 -5.93 8.78
C SER A 43 0.57 -6.37 7.53
N VAL A 44 -0.13 -5.45 6.90
CA VAL A 44 -0.73 -5.70 5.61
C VAL A 44 -0.42 -4.53 4.70
N LEU A 45 -0.09 -4.84 3.47
CA LEU A 45 0.17 -3.85 2.43
C LEU A 45 -0.98 -3.91 1.46
N VAL A 46 -1.66 -2.79 1.26
CA VAL A 46 -2.72 -2.69 0.26
C VAL A 46 -2.22 -1.75 -0.83
N THR A 47 -2.29 -2.19 -2.06
CA THR A 47 -1.80 -1.42 -3.20
C THR A 47 -2.95 -1.17 -4.16
N ILE A 48 -3.06 0.06 -4.61
CA ILE A 48 -4.11 0.48 -5.52
C ILE A 48 -3.47 1.00 -6.80
N HIS A 49 -3.97 0.53 -7.92
CA HIS A 49 -3.58 1.03 -9.24
C HIS A 49 -4.80 1.63 -9.91
N GLY A 50 -4.56 2.63 -10.72
CA GLY A 50 -5.62 3.15 -11.58
C GLY A 50 -6.24 4.41 -11.04
N GLU A 51 -7.55 4.51 -11.11
CA GLU A 51 -8.25 5.76 -10.81
C GLU A 51 -9.24 5.55 -9.69
N ILE A 52 -9.23 6.46 -8.72
CA ILE A 52 -10.19 6.44 -7.63
C ILE A 52 -11.15 7.61 -7.81
N ASP A 53 -12.42 7.30 -7.95
CA ASP A 53 -13.45 8.30 -8.16
C ASP A 53 -14.67 7.95 -7.33
N ALA A 54 -15.79 8.62 -7.60
CA ALA A 54 -16.99 8.41 -6.80
C ALA A 54 -17.56 7.00 -6.94
N VAL A 55 -17.25 6.34 -8.03
CA VAL A 55 -17.81 5.00 -8.27
C VAL A 55 -17.16 3.96 -7.37
N ASN A 56 -15.84 4.07 -7.16
CA ASN A 56 -15.12 3.02 -6.44
C ASN A 56 -14.52 3.43 -5.11
N SER A 57 -14.71 4.67 -4.68
CA SER A 57 -14.09 5.10 -3.43
C SER A 57 -14.62 4.36 -2.22
N MET A 58 -15.93 4.06 -2.21
CA MET A 58 -16.49 3.32 -1.10
C MET A 58 -15.94 1.90 -1.09
N ALA A 59 -15.76 1.33 -2.28
CA ALA A 59 -15.20 -0.01 -2.39
C ALA A 59 -13.78 -0.04 -1.84
N LEU A 60 -13.02 1.05 -2.01
CA LEU A 60 -11.69 1.13 -1.45
C LEU A 60 -11.72 1.03 0.07
N ALA A 61 -12.60 1.81 0.70
CA ALA A 61 -12.70 1.78 2.16
C ALA A 61 -13.10 0.39 2.65
N CYS A 62 -14.05 -0.24 1.98
CA CYS A 62 -14.50 -1.56 2.37
C CYS A 62 -13.42 -2.61 2.18
N TYR A 63 -12.67 -2.48 1.08
CA TYR A 63 -11.60 -3.43 0.80
C TYR A 63 -10.55 -3.37 1.91
N VAL A 64 -10.15 -2.16 2.28
CA VAL A 64 -9.14 -1.99 3.32
C VAL A 64 -9.67 -2.53 4.65
N GLU A 65 -10.90 -2.19 4.98
CA GLU A 65 -11.46 -2.61 6.26
C GLU A 65 -11.43 -4.13 6.40
N LYS A 66 -11.74 -4.84 5.34
CA LYS A 66 -11.72 -6.30 5.38
C LYS A 66 -10.35 -6.86 5.62
N ARG A 67 -9.29 -6.12 5.26
CA ARG A 67 -7.93 -6.61 5.41
C ARG A 67 -7.33 -6.32 6.77
N LEU A 68 -8.05 -5.60 7.62
CA LEU A 68 -7.49 -5.20 8.91
C LEU A 68 -7.63 -6.25 10.00
N ALA A 69 -8.39 -7.30 9.76
CA ALA A 69 -8.59 -8.31 10.79
C ALA A 69 -7.25 -8.94 11.15
N GLY A 70 -6.88 -8.86 12.40
CA GLY A 70 -5.64 -9.43 12.88
C GLY A 70 -4.40 -8.61 12.60
N ALA A 71 -4.53 -7.51 11.86
CA ALA A 71 -3.38 -6.69 11.54
C ALA A 71 -3.12 -5.67 12.62
N ARG A 72 -1.87 -5.31 12.81
CA ARG A 72 -1.50 -4.24 13.71
C ARG A 72 -1.01 -3.04 12.94
N LYS A 73 -0.65 -3.24 11.68
CA LYS A 73 -0.16 -2.18 10.85
C LYS A 73 -0.71 -2.29 9.47
N LEU A 74 -1.01 -1.17 8.87
CA LEU A 74 -1.46 -1.11 7.48
C LEU A 74 -0.56 -0.14 6.73
N ILE A 75 -0.13 -0.55 5.55
CA ILE A 75 0.51 0.35 4.61
C ILE A 75 -0.40 0.43 3.42
N LEU A 76 -0.89 1.62 3.11
CA LEU A 76 -1.75 1.82 1.96
C LEU A 76 -0.95 2.54 0.90
N ASP A 77 -0.70 1.85 -0.20
CA ASP A 77 0.15 2.37 -1.25
C ASP A 77 -0.69 2.87 -2.40
N LEU A 78 -0.70 4.17 -2.58
CA LEU A 78 -1.42 4.84 -3.65
C LEU A 78 -0.47 5.53 -4.62
N GLN A 79 0.77 5.08 -4.66
CA GLN A 79 1.78 5.74 -5.47
C GLN A 79 1.51 5.64 -6.97
N THR A 80 0.82 4.59 -7.39
CA THR A 80 0.55 4.39 -8.81
C THR A 80 -0.88 4.76 -9.18
N VAL A 81 -1.58 5.48 -8.31
CA VAL A 81 -2.91 5.98 -8.64
C VAL A 81 -2.75 7.15 -9.63
N GLU A 82 -3.50 7.09 -10.71
CA GLU A 82 -3.39 8.05 -11.80
C GLU A 82 -4.41 9.16 -11.71
N PHE A 83 -5.47 8.97 -10.97
CA PHE A 83 -6.49 9.98 -10.75
C PHE A 83 -7.10 9.74 -9.37
N PHE A 84 -7.27 10.80 -8.61
CA PHE A 84 -7.78 10.65 -7.25
C PHE A 84 -8.76 11.79 -6.96
N ALA A 85 -10.04 11.45 -6.92
CA ALA A 85 -11.09 12.44 -6.72
C ALA A 85 -11.29 12.76 -5.24
N ALA A 86 -12.04 13.80 -4.97
CA ALA A 86 -12.34 14.19 -3.60
C ALA A 86 -13.04 13.07 -2.82
N SER A 87 -13.82 12.23 -3.51
CA SER A 87 -14.44 11.08 -2.86
C SER A 87 -13.39 10.12 -2.32
N GLY A 88 -12.20 10.09 -2.94
CA GLY A 88 -11.11 9.28 -2.43
C GLY A 88 -10.64 9.79 -1.09
N PHE A 89 -10.62 11.10 -0.89
CA PHE A 89 -10.25 11.64 0.41
C PHE A 89 -11.24 11.19 1.47
N ALA A 90 -12.53 11.16 1.15
CA ALA A 90 -13.53 10.67 2.10
C ALA A 90 -13.27 9.22 2.46
N ALA A 91 -12.85 8.41 1.50
CA ALA A 91 -12.50 7.03 1.77
C ALA A 91 -11.29 6.95 2.71
N LEU A 92 -10.28 7.80 2.48
CA LEU A 92 -9.11 7.79 3.35
C LEU A 92 -9.46 8.24 4.77
N SER A 93 -10.36 9.21 4.90
CA SER A 93 -10.81 9.64 6.22
C SER A 93 -11.51 8.52 6.94
N ASN A 94 -12.30 7.75 6.21
CA ASN A 94 -12.99 6.62 6.80
C ASN A 94 -11.99 5.55 7.23
N ILE A 95 -10.99 5.29 6.41
CA ILE A 95 -9.92 4.34 6.77
C ILE A 95 -9.23 4.81 8.06
N ASN A 96 -8.99 6.12 8.16
CA ASN A 96 -8.34 6.67 9.34
C ASN A 96 -9.16 6.38 10.60
N VAL A 97 -10.47 6.56 10.51
CA VAL A 97 -11.37 6.30 11.65
C VAL A 97 -11.37 4.82 11.99
N VAL A 98 -11.47 3.96 10.98
CA VAL A 98 -11.53 2.53 11.22
C VAL A 98 -10.24 2.03 11.85
N CYS A 99 -9.10 2.51 11.36
CA CYS A 99 -7.81 2.11 11.92
C CYS A 99 -7.70 2.56 13.38
N ALA A 100 -8.15 3.77 13.68
CA ALA A 100 -8.08 4.26 15.05
C ALA A 100 -8.94 3.39 15.97
N ARG A 101 -10.13 3.03 15.51
CA ARG A 101 -11.01 2.22 16.31
C ARG A 101 -10.48 0.82 16.51
N SER A 102 -9.78 0.28 15.53
CA SER A 102 -9.29 -1.09 15.59
C SER A 102 -7.91 -1.20 16.18
N GLY A 103 -7.30 -0.09 16.56
CA GLY A 103 -5.96 -0.12 17.10
C GLY A 103 -4.89 -0.42 16.07
N VAL A 104 -5.16 -0.15 14.79
CA VAL A 104 -4.22 -0.40 13.72
C VAL A 104 -3.49 0.89 13.39
N ARG A 105 -2.16 0.83 13.36
CA ARG A 105 -1.38 1.98 12.94
C ARG A 105 -1.24 1.91 11.45
N TRP A 106 -1.34 3.02 10.77
CA TRP A 106 -1.27 2.96 9.32
C TRP A 106 -0.45 4.10 8.74
N ARG A 107 -0.02 3.89 7.52
CA ARG A 107 0.73 4.87 6.76
C ARG A 107 0.23 4.90 5.37
N LEU A 108 0.27 6.07 4.76
CA LEU A 108 -0.18 6.28 3.40
C LEU A 108 1.03 6.64 2.54
N LEU A 109 1.26 5.84 1.51
CA LEU A 109 2.29 6.17 0.54
C LEU A 109 1.58 6.85 -0.63
N ALA A 110 1.71 8.15 -0.72
CA ALA A 110 0.94 8.93 -1.67
C ALA A 110 1.80 9.32 -2.86
N GLY A 111 1.28 9.09 -4.05
CA GLY A 111 1.93 9.57 -5.25
C GLY A 111 1.52 10.99 -5.55
N THR A 112 1.89 11.46 -6.73
CA THR A 112 1.69 12.85 -7.12
C THR A 112 0.23 13.29 -7.09
N HIS A 113 -0.64 12.46 -7.66
CA HIS A 113 -2.04 12.85 -7.78
C HIS A 113 -2.73 12.88 -6.43
N VAL A 114 -2.40 11.93 -5.57
CA VAL A 114 -2.98 11.89 -4.24
C VAL A 114 -2.46 13.06 -3.41
N ARG A 115 -1.16 13.34 -3.48
CA ARG A 115 -0.59 14.44 -2.72
C ARG A 115 -1.19 15.78 -3.13
N ARG A 116 -1.45 15.92 -4.42
CA ARG A 116 -2.04 17.16 -4.91
C ARG A 116 -3.41 17.39 -4.29
N LEU A 117 -4.23 16.34 -4.25
CA LEU A 117 -5.55 16.48 -3.65
C LEU A 117 -5.46 16.72 -2.16
N LEU A 118 -4.53 16.03 -1.47
CA LEU A 118 -4.41 16.17 -0.03
C LEU A 118 -4.00 17.57 0.39
N ARG A 119 -3.28 18.27 -0.46
CA ARG A 119 -2.93 19.65 -0.13
C ARG A 119 -4.18 20.50 0.04
N ILE A 120 -5.23 20.15 -0.67
CA ILE A 120 -6.46 20.91 -0.62
C ILE A 120 -7.39 20.36 0.45
N CYS A 121 -7.55 19.06 0.51
CA CYS A 121 -8.54 18.45 1.37
C CYS A 121 -8.05 18.21 2.80
N ASP A 122 -6.73 18.08 2.97
CA ASP A 122 -6.16 17.77 4.29
C ASP A 122 -5.06 18.78 4.63
N PRO A 123 -5.39 20.07 4.71
CA PRO A 123 -4.37 21.08 4.97
C PRO A 123 -3.73 20.94 6.34
N GLN A 124 -4.43 20.29 7.27
CA GLN A 124 -3.91 20.11 8.60
C GLN A 124 -3.13 18.82 8.77
N ARG A 125 -3.01 18.07 7.69
CA ARG A 125 -2.22 16.85 7.67
C ARG A 125 -2.66 15.85 8.70
N GLU A 126 -3.94 15.58 8.72
CA GLU A 126 -4.47 14.60 9.66
C GLU A 126 -4.23 13.17 9.22
N LEU A 127 -4.02 12.95 7.94
CA LEU A 127 -3.74 11.61 7.46
C LEU A 127 -2.24 11.32 7.57
N PRO A 128 -1.90 10.08 7.89
CA PRO A 128 -0.49 9.73 8.14
C PRO A 128 0.29 9.48 6.87
N VAL A 129 0.50 10.51 6.10
CA VAL A 129 1.26 10.42 4.86
C VAL A 129 2.71 10.21 5.18
N ALA A 130 3.29 9.13 4.66
CA ALA A 130 4.69 8.86 4.91
C ALA A 130 5.54 9.76 4.05
N GLU A 131 6.60 10.28 4.64
CA GLU A 131 7.52 11.09 3.88
C GLU A 131 8.35 10.20 2.97
N PRO A 132 8.74 10.69 1.83
CA PRO A 132 9.61 9.90 0.97
C PRO A 132 10.88 9.56 1.72
N SER A 133 11.21 8.29 1.74
CA SER A 133 12.42 7.92 2.40
C SER A 133 13.01 6.77 1.65
N ALA A 134 14.27 6.55 1.83
CA ALA A 134 14.94 5.49 1.15
C ALA A 134 14.34 4.14 1.44
N LYS A 135 13.78 3.98 2.64
CA LYS A 135 13.20 2.73 2.98
C LYS A 135 12.09 2.33 2.14
N TYR A 136 11.28 3.27 1.72
CA TYR A 136 10.11 2.93 0.96
C TYR A 136 10.30 3.14 -0.51
N SER A 137 11.41 3.70 -0.88
CA SER A 137 11.50 3.95 -2.27
C SER A 137 11.94 2.76 -2.98
N ARG A 138 12.05 1.83 -2.53
CA ARG A 138 12.20 0.80 -3.15
C ARG A 138 11.68 0.55 -4.19
N THR A 139 11.53 0.81 -4.62
CA THR A 139 10.89 0.68 -5.41
C THR A 139 11.24 0.73 -6.56
N ARG A 140 11.76 0.87 -6.89
CA ARG A 140 11.95 0.91 -7.93
C ARG A 140 12.90 0.79 -8.34
N PRO A 141 13.14 0.30 -8.49
CA PRO A 141 13.92 0.20 -8.76
C PRO A 141 14.56 0.46 -9.59
N SER A 142 14.73 0.43 -9.45
CA SER A 142 15.25 0.67 -9.97
C SER A 142 15.70 0.95 -10.83
N ASN A 143 15.64 1.05 -11.16
CA ASN A 143 15.89 1.34 -11.88
C ASN A 143 16.57 2.17 -12.30
N ARG A 144 16.73 2.72 -12.00
CA ARG A 144 17.28 3.55 -12.23
C ARG A 144 18.23 3.86 -12.06
N GLN A 145 18.42 3.73 -11.40
CA GLN A 145 19.17 3.96 -11.07
C GLN A 145 20.00 3.80 -11.22
N LEU A 146 19.96 3.57 -11.21
CA LEU A 146 20.59 3.42 -11.21
C LEU A 146 21.31 3.86 -11.65
N LEU A 147 21.22 4.32 -11.78
CA LEU A 147 21.68 4.79 -12.05
C LEU A 147 22.37 5.29 -11.85
N VAL A 148 22.52 5.56 -11.55
CA VAL A 148 22.98 6.00 -11.28
C VAL A 148 23.51 6.09 -10.88
N GLY A 149 23.76 6.09 -10.74
CA GLY A 149 24.11 6.08 -10.18
C GLY A 149 24.54 6.41 -9.76
N GLY A 150 24.53 6.55 -9.82
CA GLY A 150 24.65 6.79 -9.29
C GLY A 150 24.85 7.27 -8.77
N TYR A 151 24.68 7.54 -8.55
CA TYR A 151 24.54 7.89 -8.04
C TYR A 151 24.87 8.17 -7.68
N ASN A 152 25.12 8.35 -7.69
CA ASN A 152 25.22 8.41 -7.29
C ASN A 152 25.23 8.49 -7.15
#